data_db8c7c53014d7534eda5247eb9380b45
#
_entry.id   db8c7c53014d7534eda5247eb9380b45
#
_cell.length_a   1.000
_cell.length_b   1.000
_cell.length_c   1.000
_cell.angle_alpha   90.00
_cell.angle_beta   90.00
_cell.angle_gamma   90.00
#
_symmetry.space_group_name_H-M   'P 1'
#
loop_
_entity.id
_entity.type
_entity.pdbx_description
1 polymer ?
#
loop_
_entity_poly.entity_id
_entity_poly.type
_entity_poly.pdbx_seq_one_letter_code
_entity_poly.pdbx_strand_id
1 'polypeptide(L)'
;MSDPLPPHSIEAEQAVLGAILIQPDIIATLPEQLTPDAFFHGPHGTIFAAMRALFQAKRVPDYTTLVDLLQARGKLDEVGGLAAISSLLSSVVTAVYVGEYVDIVLRDARKRSLINAATDLVQLGYRATEAEPDYDAVLTTVRSKIAAFDAHASATGGIAEHVDSLEEQTLRRWSGDLEDDVVPTGIPSVDALASGGMRAGELWVLAARPSMGKTALMLHMARRCRSLVCSLEMTAQAVTNRLISTEAGVPYDLAMRRMGDLTARNRWLEAAAMIRSLPMTIVDATSTTSRIEALAHRLKADQGLDAIFIDHLDHLSDRIRTDSPYERASELIMRCKQLAMATGVPVLVLSQLNRAAEERPTCLPQLSDIRSSGRIEEFADVVGLMFRRRYYVERGRLDATTEDYVSLTSNQERVQVDIAKNRNGQIGLALMGWEPKAMRFHEFVAA
;
A
#
# COMPACT_ATOMS: atom_id res chain seq x y z
N MET A 1 -29.35 22.92 -21.86
CA MET A 1 -29.59 22.41 -20.51
C MET A 1 -28.77 23.32 -19.59
N SER A 2 -29.43 24.02 -18.66
CA SER A 2 -28.68 24.80 -17.66
C SER A 2 -27.91 23.83 -16.80
N ASP A 3 -26.59 24.07 -16.60
CA ASP A 3 -25.81 23.26 -15.69
C ASP A 3 -26.46 23.26 -14.31
N PRO A 4 -26.62 22.08 -13.67
CA PRO A 4 -27.18 22.02 -12.33
C PRO A 4 -26.28 22.79 -11.37
N LEU A 5 -26.87 23.57 -10.46
CA LEU A 5 -26.13 24.25 -9.42
C LEU A 5 -25.32 23.23 -8.61
N PRO A 6 -24.08 23.56 -8.24
CA PRO A 6 -23.26 22.68 -7.40
C PRO A 6 -23.99 22.30 -6.10
N PRO A 7 -23.76 21.08 -5.55
CA PRO A 7 -24.40 20.66 -4.29
C PRO A 7 -24.11 21.64 -3.14
N HIS A 8 -25.16 22.08 -2.46
CA HIS A 8 -25.08 23.04 -1.35
C HIS A 8 -26.35 23.01 -0.47
N SER A 9 -26.26 23.49 0.75
CA SER A 9 -27.37 23.80 1.63
C SER A 9 -27.06 25.09 2.39
N ILE A 10 -27.63 26.19 1.93
CA ILE A 10 -27.48 27.50 2.56
C ILE A 10 -28.02 27.50 4.00
N GLU A 11 -29.12 26.77 4.22
CA GLU A 11 -29.75 26.62 5.53
C GLU A 11 -28.80 25.94 6.53
N ALA A 12 -28.11 24.86 6.11
CA ALA A 12 -27.13 24.19 6.97
C ALA A 12 -25.92 25.08 7.27
N GLU A 13 -25.43 25.82 6.27
CA GLU A 13 -24.33 26.78 6.48
C GLU A 13 -24.70 27.89 7.48
N GLN A 14 -25.90 28.47 7.34
CA GLN A 14 -26.43 29.47 8.28
C GLN A 14 -26.60 28.88 9.68
N ALA A 15 -27.08 27.64 9.77
CA ALA A 15 -27.27 26.95 11.04
C ALA A 15 -25.93 26.75 11.78
N VAL A 16 -24.85 26.35 11.06
CA VAL A 16 -23.50 26.23 11.65
C VAL A 16 -23.00 27.56 12.18
N LEU A 17 -23.08 28.63 11.37
CA LEU A 17 -22.60 29.96 11.75
C LEU A 17 -23.43 30.54 12.92
N GLY A 18 -24.74 30.41 12.84
CA GLY A 18 -25.64 30.86 13.91
C GLY A 18 -25.42 30.13 15.23
N ALA A 19 -25.17 28.80 15.18
CA ALA A 19 -24.85 28.01 16.36
C ALA A 19 -23.57 28.51 17.05
N ILE A 20 -22.53 28.86 16.31
CA ILE A 20 -21.28 29.43 16.85
C ILE A 20 -21.56 30.78 17.52
N LEU A 21 -22.40 31.64 16.91
CA LEU A 21 -22.74 32.94 17.48
C LEU A 21 -23.55 32.80 18.78
N ILE A 22 -24.42 31.79 18.89
CA ILE A 22 -25.24 31.49 20.09
C ILE A 22 -24.37 30.88 21.19
N GLN A 23 -23.51 29.94 20.82
CA GLN A 23 -22.65 29.21 21.74
C GLN A 23 -21.21 29.14 21.19
N PRO A 24 -20.39 30.19 21.45
CA PRO A 24 -19.04 30.30 20.86
C PRO A 24 -18.09 29.14 21.15
N ASP A 25 -18.24 28.45 22.27
CA ASP A 25 -17.39 27.32 22.66
C ASP A 25 -17.52 26.11 21.70
N ILE A 26 -18.61 26.03 20.95
CA ILE A 26 -18.85 24.97 19.95
C ILE A 26 -17.74 24.96 18.89
N ILE A 27 -17.16 26.08 18.54
CA ILE A 27 -16.08 26.16 17.54
C ILE A 27 -14.89 25.26 17.88
N ALA A 28 -14.65 24.98 19.17
CA ALA A 28 -13.60 24.08 19.62
C ALA A 28 -13.90 22.58 19.32
N THR A 29 -15.18 22.24 19.15
CA THR A 29 -15.63 20.86 18.92
C THR A 29 -15.85 20.57 17.43
N LEU A 30 -15.76 21.58 16.57
CA LEU A 30 -15.96 21.41 15.13
C LEU A 30 -14.78 20.65 14.51
N PRO A 31 -15.04 19.74 13.55
CA PRO A 31 -13.98 18.98 12.88
C PRO A 31 -13.03 19.92 12.11
N GLU A 32 -11.75 19.56 12.10
CA GLU A 32 -10.70 20.35 11.39
C GLU A 32 -10.97 20.47 9.89
N GLN A 33 -11.68 19.52 9.31
CA GLN A 33 -12.08 19.50 7.90
C GLN A 33 -13.08 20.60 7.55
N LEU A 34 -13.79 21.17 8.52
CA LEU A 34 -14.65 22.31 8.28
C LEU A 34 -13.78 23.56 8.09
N THR A 35 -13.41 23.82 6.85
CA THR A 35 -12.61 24.98 6.44
C THR A 35 -13.51 26.07 5.82
N PRO A 36 -13.07 27.31 5.67
CA PRO A 36 -13.83 28.35 4.98
C PRO A 36 -14.27 27.95 3.55
N ASP A 37 -13.47 27.14 2.86
CA ASP A 37 -13.75 26.66 1.50
C ASP A 37 -14.82 25.55 1.47
N ALA A 38 -15.18 24.98 2.62
CA ALA A 38 -16.27 24.04 2.74
C ALA A 38 -17.65 24.71 2.56
N PHE A 39 -17.75 26.02 2.72
CA PHE A 39 -18.97 26.77 2.52
C PHE A 39 -19.14 27.12 1.05
N PHE A 40 -20.35 26.87 0.52
CA PHE A 40 -20.71 27.21 -0.86
C PHE A 40 -20.89 28.72 -1.04
N HIS A 41 -21.54 29.35 -0.06
CA HIS A 41 -21.75 30.78 -0.07
C HIS A 41 -20.50 31.51 0.42
N GLY A 42 -19.79 32.22 -0.47
CA GLY A 42 -18.53 32.90 -0.16
C GLY A 42 -18.55 33.75 1.10
N PRO A 43 -19.60 34.61 1.30
CA PRO A 43 -19.81 35.34 2.55
C PRO A 43 -19.80 34.49 3.80
N HIS A 44 -20.42 33.29 3.78
CA HIS A 44 -20.41 32.36 4.92
C HIS A 44 -19.00 31.87 5.23
N GLY A 45 -18.22 31.50 4.18
CA GLY A 45 -16.82 31.14 4.35
C GLY A 45 -15.98 32.25 4.96
N THR A 46 -16.20 33.51 4.53
CA THR A 46 -15.52 34.70 5.09
C THR A 46 -15.89 34.91 6.56
N ILE A 47 -17.16 34.78 6.92
CA ILE A 47 -17.64 34.84 8.31
C ILE A 47 -16.98 33.72 9.15
N PHE A 48 -16.98 32.49 8.69
CA PHE A 48 -16.37 31.39 9.40
C PHE A 48 -14.86 31.58 9.60
N ALA A 49 -14.14 32.06 8.58
CA ALA A 49 -12.73 32.41 8.68
C ALA A 49 -12.46 33.46 9.76
N ALA A 50 -13.34 34.47 9.89
CA ALA A 50 -13.23 35.49 10.93
C ALA A 50 -13.50 34.93 12.33
N MET A 51 -14.50 34.03 12.48
CA MET A 51 -14.79 33.33 13.73
C MET A 51 -13.61 32.47 14.18
N ARG A 52 -13.02 31.70 13.28
CA ARG A 52 -11.82 30.89 13.56
C ARG A 52 -10.62 31.74 13.97
N ALA A 53 -10.42 32.88 13.31
CA ALA A 53 -9.35 33.83 13.65
C ALA A 53 -9.52 34.41 15.06
N LEU A 54 -10.74 34.77 15.46
CA LEU A 54 -11.04 35.19 16.82
C LEU A 54 -10.72 34.09 17.84
N PHE A 55 -11.18 32.90 17.58
CA PHE A 55 -10.95 31.76 18.48
C PHE A 55 -9.45 31.47 18.65
N GLN A 56 -8.69 31.47 17.54
CA GLN A 56 -7.23 31.27 17.57
C GLN A 56 -6.51 32.40 18.35
N ALA A 57 -7.04 33.62 18.28
CA ALA A 57 -6.56 34.75 19.06
C ALA A 57 -7.05 34.74 20.53
N LYS A 58 -7.69 33.65 20.99
CA LYS A 58 -8.31 33.51 22.32
C LYS A 58 -9.35 34.61 22.64
N ARG A 59 -10.02 35.10 21.60
CA ARG A 59 -11.15 36.01 21.69
C ARG A 59 -12.44 35.24 21.44
N VAL A 60 -13.49 35.52 22.16
CA VAL A 60 -14.81 34.89 21.97
C VAL A 60 -15.39 35.33 20.62
N PRO A 61 -15.77 34.39 19.72
CA PRO A 61 -16.37 34.73 18.43
C PRO A 61 -17.89 34.99 18.56
N ASP A 62 -18.25 36.05 19.29
CA ASP A 62 -19.62 36.54 19.42
C ASP A 62 -19.97 37.58 18.34
N TYR A 63 -21.22 38.03 18.34
CA TYR A 63 -21.70 39.01 17.39
C TYR A 63 -20.84 40.29 17.38
N THR A 64 -20.52 40.82 18.55
CA THR A 64 -19.81 42.11 18.70
C THR A 64 -18.35 41.98 18.21
N THR A 65 -17.65 40.95 18.65
CA THR A 65 -16.24 40.72 18.28
C THR A 65 -16.08 40.34 16.81
N LEU A 66 -17.06 39.65 16.25
CA LEU A 66 -17.09 39.30 14.82
C LEU A 66 -17.29 40.52 13.95
N VAL A 67 -18.26 41.40 14.29
CA VAL A 67 -18.51 42.67 13.58
C VAL A 67 -17.29 43.57 13.63
N ASP A 68 -16.69 43.75 14.82
CA ASP A 68 -15.47 44.54 15.01
C ASP A 68 -14.33 44.03 14.11
N LEU A 69 -14.09 42.71 14.07
CA LEU A 69 -13.04 42.13 13.25
C LEU A 69 -13.32 42.28 11.75
N LEU A 70 -14.55 42.04 11.30
CA LEU A 70 -14.94 42.18 9.90
C LEU A 70 -14.85 43.65 9.43
N GLN A 71 -15.23 44.62 10.29
CA GLN A 71 -15.10 46.01 10.02
C GLN A 71 -13.64 46.47 9.94
N ALA A 72 -12.81 46.03 10.89
CA ALA A 72 -11.36 46.27 10.87
C ALA A 72 -10.65 45.72 9.63
N ARG A 73 -11.15 44.62 9.07
CA ARG A 73 -10.63 44.03 7.83
C ARG A 73 -11.26 44.58 6.55
N GLY A 74 -12.22 45.50 6.64
CA GLY A 74 -12.94 46.03 5.49
C GLY A 74 -13.86 45.04 4.78
N LYS A 75 -14.25 43.92 5.47
CA LYS A 75 -15.01 42.83 4.89
C LYS A 75 -16.49 42.80 5.31
N LEU A 76 -16.92 43.74 6.13
CA LEU A 76 -18.28 43.77 6.66
C LEU A 76 -19.34 43.88 5.54
N ASP A 77 -19.10 44.76 4.56
CA ASP A 77 -20.02 44.95 3.43
C ASP A 77 -20.03 43.72 2.48
N GLU A 78 -18.88 43.07 2.30
CA GLU A 78 -18.72 41.87 1.50
C GLU A 78 -19.60 40.71 2.01
N VAL A 79 -19.76 40.60 3.33
CA VAL A 79 -20.58 39.54 3.95
C VAL A 79 -22.05 39.90 4.10
N GLY A 80 -22.47 41.05 3.57
CA GLY A 80 -23.87 41.52 3.61
C GLY A 80 -24.20 42.45 4.82
N GLY A 81 -23.18 43.00 5.46
CA GLY A 81 -23.32 43.98 6.55
C GLY A 81 -23.88 43.39 7.85
N LEU A 82 -24.27 44.29 8.73
CA LEU A 82 -24.84 43.93 10.04
C LEU A 82 -26.11 43.07 9.92
N ALA A 83 -26.92 43.34 8.90
CA ALA A 83 -28.18 42.62 8.69
C ALA A 83 -27.96 41.14 8.42
N ALA A 84 -26.98 40.78 7.61
CA ALA A 84 -26.64 39.37 7.32
C ALA A 84 -26.17 38.63 8.58
N ILE A 85 -25.28 39.25 9.38
CA ILE A 85 -24.81 38.66 10.64
C ILE A 85 -25.94 38.52 11.65
N SER A 86 -26.83 39.50 11.73
CA SER A 86 -28.01 39.45 12.59
C SER A 86 -29.01 38.35 12.17
N SER A 87 -29.14 38.11 10.86
CA SER A 87 -30.02 37.06 10.34
C SER A 87 -29.54 35.66 10.72
N LEU A 88 -28.22 35.41 10.84
CA LEU A 88 -27.64 34.15 11.28
C LEU A 88 -28.09 33.81 12.71
N LEU A 89 -28.23 34.78 13.60
CA LEU A 89 -28.74 34.53 14.97
C LEU A 89 -30.20 34.09 14.97
N SER A 90 -30.98 34.60 14.05
CA SER A 90 -32.42 34.26 13.94
C SER A 90 -32.70 32.98 13.18
N SER A 91 -31.74 32.45 12.44
CA SER A 91 -31.88 31.20 11.67
C SER A 91 -31.77 29.93 12.53
N VAL A 92 -31.30 30.01 13.76
CA VAL A 92 -31.05 28.87 14.63
C VAL A 92 -31.73 29.05 15.98
N VAL A 93 -32.55 28.05 16.36
CA VAL A 93 -33.23 28.01 17.66
C VAL A 93 -32.36 27.37 18.75
N THR A 94 -31.46 26.47 18.36
CA THR A 94 -30.59 25.73 19.30
C THR A 94 -29.31 25.28 18.61
N ALA A 95 -28.22 25.29 19.38
CA ALA A 95 -26.90 24.80 18.93
C ALA A 95 -26.71 23.26 19.07
N VAL A 96 -27.71 22.56 19.64
CA VAL A 96 -27.61 21.12 19.97
C VAL A 96 -27.34 20.24 18.74
N TYR A 97 -27.88 20.57 17.57
CA TYR A 97 -27.78 19.78 16.34
C TYR A 97 -26.69 20.29 15.40
N VAL A 98 -25.75 21.09 15.85
CA VAL A 98 -24.69 21.64 14.97
C VAL A 98 -23.91 20.56 14.23
N GLY A 99 -23.68 19.42 14.86
CA GLY A 99 -22.97 18.29 14.24
C GLY A 99 -23.64 17.82 12.95
N GLU A 100 -24.97 17.63 12.95
CA GLU A 100 -25.71 17.21 11.76
C GLU A 100 -25.63 18.27 10.63
N TYR A 101 -25.66 19.54 10.96
CA TYR A 101 -25.50 20.62 9.96
C TYR A 101 -24.09 20.66 9.40
N VAL A 102 -23.07 20.44 10.23
CA VAL A 102 -21.68 20.33 9.79
C VAL A 102 -21.51 19.15 8.82
N ASP A 103 -22.11 18.01 9.11
CA ASP A 103 -22.07 16.82 8.22
C ASP A 103 -22.70 17.12 6.85
N ILE A 104 -23.81 17.87 6.82
CA ILE A 104 -24.42 18.32 5.57
C ILE A 104 -23.47 19.21 4.76
N VAL A 105 -22.87 20.22 5.42
CA VAL A 105 -21.94 21.15 4.77
C VAL A 105 -20.70 20.39 4.23
N LEU A 106 -20.10 19.50 5.02
CA LEU A 106 -18.95 18.70 4.61
C LEU A 106 -19.28 17.71 3.49
N ARG A 107 -20.44 17.04 3.55
CA ARG A 107 -20.91 16.15 2.50
C ARG A 107 -21.05 16.88 1.15
N ASP A 108 -21.64 18.07 1.17
CA ASP A 108 -21.85 18.84 -0.04
C ASP A 108 -20.57 19.50 -0.54
N ALA A 109 -19.65 19.89 0.36
CA ALA A 109 -18.28 20.33 0.02
C ALA A 109 -17.50 19.20 -0.68
N ARG A 110 -17.58 17.96 -0.19
CA ARG A 110 -16.95 16.78 -0.83
C ARG A 110 -17.48 16.55 -2.24
N LYS A 111 -18.81 16.66 -2.46
CA LYS A 111 -19.41 16.53 -3.80
C LYS A 111 -18.89 17.63 -4.75
N ARG A 112 -18.76 18.88 -4.29
CA ARG A 112 -18.19 19.97 -5.08
C ARG A 112 -16.73 19.73 -5.44
N SER A 113 -15.95 19.25 -4.48
CA SER A 113 -14.53 18.91 -4.70
C SER A 113 -14.40 17.82 -5.79
N LEU A 114 -15.27 16.81 -5.79
CA LEU A 114 -15.31 15.77 -6.81
C LEU A 114 -15.67 16.34 -8.19
N ILE A 115 -16.69 17.21 -8.27
CA ILE A 115 -17.09 17.88 -9.51
C ILE A 115 -15.95 18.73 -10.07
N ASN A 116 -15.27 19.50 -9.22
CA ASN A 116 -14.13 20.30 -9.63
C ASN A 116 -12.97 19.46 -10.12
N ALA A 117 -12.64 18.36 -9.43
CA ALA A 117 -11.61 17.42 -9.86
C ALA A 117 -11.95 16.79 -11.23
N ALA A 118 -13.20 16.39 -11.43
CA ALA A 118 -13.67 15.86 -12.72
C ALA A 118 -13.59 16.90 -13.84
N THR A 119 -13.95 18.16 -13.55
CA THR A 119 -13.87 19.27 -14.52
C THR A 119 -12.40 19.54 -14.91
N ASP A 120 -11.50 19.56 -13.95
CA ASP A 120 -10.05 19.73 -14.20
C ASP A 120 -9.50 18.58 -15.06
N LEU A 121 -10.00 17.34 -14.87
CA LEU A 121 -9.64 16.19 -15.70
C LEU A 121 -10.09 16.35 -17.15
N VAL A 122 -11.32 16.78 -17.35
CA VAL A 122 -11.88 17.07 -18.69
C VAL A 122 -11.03 18.15 -19.37
N GLN A 123 -10.68 19.22 -18.66
CA GLN A 123 -9.85 20.29 -19.22
C GLN A 123 -8.43 19.82 -19.56
N LEU A 124 -7.83 18.96 -18.74
CA LEU A 124 -6.54 18.35 -19.05
C LEU A 124 -6.61 17.49 -20.32
N GLY A 125 -7.69 16.73 -20.51
CA GLY A 125 -7.92 15.96 -21.74
C GLY A 125 -7.98 16.85 -23.00
N TYR A 126 -8.66 17.99 -22.93
CA TYR A 126 -8.74 18.94 -24.06
C TYR A 126 -7.41 19.66 -24.35
N ARG A 127 -6.60 19.95 -23.34
CA ARG A 127 -5.28 20.60 -23.53
C ARG A 127 -4.22 19.65 -24.09
N ALA A 128 -4.41 18.36 -23.94
CA ALA A 128 -3.51 17.33 -24.45
C ALA A 128 -3.51 17.17 -25.97
N THR A 129 -4.33 17.93 -26.71
CA THR A 129 -4.45 17.84 -28.19
C THR A 129 -3.35 18.61 -28.94
N GLU A 130 -2.48 19.39 -28.29
CA GLU A 130 -1.51 20.26 -28.97
C GLU A 130 -0.04 19.77 -28.93
N ALA A 131 0.31 18.78 -28.11
CA ALA A 131 1.60 18.10 -28.09
C ALA A 131 1.39 16.70 -27.50
N GLU A 132 2.28 15.72 -27.79
CA GLU A 132 2.20 14.41 -27.15
C GLU A 132 2.15 14.59 -25.62
N PRO A 133 0.99 14.33 -24.98
CA PRO A 133 0.84 14.61 -23.58
C PRO A 133 1.69 13.60 -22.78
N ASP A 134 2.39 14.07 -21.76
CA ASP A 134 2.93 13.18 -20.73
C ASP A 134 1.75 12.59 -19.94
N TYR A 135 1.17 11.50 -20.46
CA TYR A 135 0.03 10.81 -19.85
C TYR A 135 0.32 10.38 -18.40
N ASP A 136 1.57 10.10 -18.06
CA ASP A 136 1.96 9.74 -16.70
C ASP A 136 1.89 10.94 -15.76
N ALA A 137 2.23 12.15 -16.21
CA ALA A 137 2.06 13.37 -15.40
C ALA A 137 0.59 13.73 -15.20
N VAL A 138 -0.24 13.55 -16.24
CA VAL A 138 -1.69 13.74 -16.15
C VAL A 138 -2.30 12.76 -15.17
N LEU A 139 -2.00 11.47 -15.30
CA LEU A 139 -2.48 10.41 -14.40
C LEU A 139 -2.01 10.63 -12.94
N THR A 140 -0.79 11.10 -12.74
CA THR A 140 -0.27 11.43 -11.41
C THR A 140 -1.04 12.58 -10.78
N THR A 141 -1.37 13.62 -11.55
CA THR A 141 -2.16 14.76 -11.09
C THR A 141 -3.59 14.35 -10.72
N VAL A 142 -4.21 13.49 -11.55
CA VAL A 142 -5.53 12.91 -11.28
C VAL A 142 -5.55 12.12 -9.97
N ARG A 143 -4.57 11.23 -9.81
CA ARG A 143 -4.45 10.40 -8.62
C ARG A 143 -4.21 11.20 -7.35
N SER A 144 -3.36 12.23 -7.41
CA SER A 144 -3.12 13.11 -6.26
C SER A 144 -4.39 13.85 -5.83
N LYS A 145 -5.25 14.24 -6.77
CA LYS A 145 -6.54 14.89 -6.47
C LYS A 145 -7.57 13.90 -5.89
N ILE A 146 -7.61 12.66 -6.41
CA ILE A 146 -8.47 11.59 -5.88
C ILE A 146 -7.97 11.17 -4.49
N ALA A 147 -6.66 10.99 -4.30
CA ALA A 147 -6.08 10.64 -3.01
C ALA A 147 -6.26 11.74 -1.95
N ALA A 148 -6.20 13.02 -2.35
CA ALA A 148 -6.55 14.13 -1.45
C ALA A 148 -8.03 14.09 -1.04
N PHE A 149 -8.92 13.65 -1.92
CA PHE A 149 -10.33 13.42 -1.60
C PHE A 149 -10.51 12.25 -0.61
N ASP A 150 -9.82 11.13 -0.83
CA ASP A 150 -9.87 9.94 0.05
C ASP A 150 -9.19 10.18 1.40
N ALA A 151 -8.09 10.94 1.44
CA ALA A 151 -7.40 11.30 2.68
C ALA A 151 -8.29 12.13 3.63
N HIS A 152 -9.22 12.92 3.09
CA HIS A 152 -10.23 13.62 3.90
C HIS A 152 -11.34 12.68 4.41
N ALA A 153 -11.47 11.50 3.83
CA ALA A 153 -12.44 10.48 4.28
C ALA A 153 -11.86 9.49 5.30
N SER A 154 -10.53 9.35 5.36
CA SER A 154 -9.87 8.24 6.08
C SER A 154 -9.14 8.63 7.37
N ALA A 155 -9.10 9.89 7.80
CA ALA A 155 -8.04 10.34 8.70
C ALA A 155 -8.42 10.88 10.08
N THR A 156 -9.64 10.69 10.61
CA THR A 156 -9.90 11.12 12.00
C THR A 156 -10.99 10.30 12.71
N GLY A 157 -10.71 9.02 12.92
CA GLY A 157 -11.38 8.31 14.01
C GLY A 157 -10.60 8.55 15.30
N GLY A 158 -11.25 8.95 16.40
CA GLY A 158 -10.64 8.98 17.72
C GLY A 158 -10.20 7.56 18.12
N ILE A 159 -9.28 7.43 19.09
CA ILE A 159 -8.83 6.10 19.57
C ILE A 159 -10.01 5.20 19.95
N ALA A 160 -11.11 5.78 20.44
CA ALA A 160 -12.32 5.04 20.81
C ALA A 160 -12.94 4.34 19.59
N GLU A 161 -13.10 5.03 18.45
CA GLU A 161 -13.65 4.44 17.22
C GLU A 161 -12.75 3.33 16.67
N HIS A 162 -11.43 3.48 16.79
CA HIS A 162 -10.50 2.42 16.42
C HIS A 162 -10.59 1.20 17.36
N VAL A 163 -10.79 1.43 18.65
CA VAL A 163 -10.99 0.35 19.64
C VAL A 163 -12.29 -0.38 19.33
N ASP A 164 -13.41 0.33 19.14
CA ASP A 164 -14.71 -0.25 18.83
C ASP A 164 -14.66 -1.12 17.56
N SER A 165 -14.01 -0.60 16.51
CA SER A 165 -13.81 -1.33 15.23
C SER A 165 -12.94 -2.59 15.42
N LEU A 166 -11.85 -2.49 16.19
CA LEU A 166 -10.97 -3.63 16.48
C LEU A 166 -11.68 -4.67 17.36
N GLU A 167 -12.47 -4.24 18.34
CA GLU A 167 -13.24 -5.12 19.20
C GLU A 167 -14.26 -5.92 18.37
N GLU A 168 -15.03 -5.26 17.51
CA GLU A 168 -15.98 -5.92 16.61
C GLU A 168 -15.27 -6.94 15.70
N GLN A 169 -14.18 -6.55 15.06
CA GLN A 169 -13.41 -7.45 14.18
C GLN A 169 -12.85 -8.64 14.97
N THR A 170 -12.34 -8.42 16.17
CA THR A 170 -11.77 -9.47 17.03
C THR A 170 -12.84 -10.46 17.46
N LEU A 171 -14.01 -9.97 17.88
CA LEU A 171 -15.14 -10.82 18.25
C LEU A 171 -15.60 -11.68 17.06
N ARG A 172 -15.70 -11.10 15.87
CA ARG A 172 -16.08 -11.81 14.65
C ARG A 172 -15.04 -12.86 14.23
N ARG A 173 -13.73 -12.62 14.47
CA ARG A 173 -12.69 -13.66 14.28
C ARG A 173 -12.84 -14.80 15.29
N TRP A 174 -13.07 -14.48 16.53
CA TRP A 174 -13.25 -15.51 17.59
C TRP A 174 -14.52 -16.34 17.40
N SER A 175 -15.58 -15.77 16.83
CA SER A 175 -16.80 -16.52 16.46
C SER A 175 -16.64 -17.33 15.18
N GLY A 176 -15.58 -17.13 14.41
CA GLY A 176 -15.38 -17.76 13.09
C GLY A 176 -16.16 -17.10 11.94
N ASP A 177 -16.77 -15.94 12.18
CA ASP A 177 -17.55 -15.20 11.19
C ASP A 177 -16.66 -14.30 10.28
N LEU A 178 -15.39 -14.15 10.63
CA LEU A 178 -14.39 -13.41 9.85
C LEU A 178 -13.14 -14.28 9.68
N GLU A 179 -12.70 -14.45 8.44
CA GLU A 179 -11.41 -15.08 8.16
C GLU A 179 -10.27 -14.16 8.64
N ASP A 180 -9.13 -14.76 9.01
CA ASP A 180 -7.95 -14.01 9.37
C ASP A 180 -7.44 -13.22 8.17
N ASP A 181 -7.21 -11.90 8.34
CA ASP A 181 -6.61 -11.00 7.34
C ASP A 181 -5.11 -11.27 7.16
N VAL A 182 -4.73 -12.54 7.16
CA VAL A 182 -3.34 -12.99 7.05
C VAL A 182 -3.19 -13.81 5.80
N VAL A 183 -2.21 -13.49 4.98
CA VAL A 183 -1.85 -14.26 3.78
C VAL A 183 -0.71 -15.22 4.14
N PRO A 184 -1.00 -16.54 4.27
CA PRO A 184 0.04 -17.51 4.60
C PRO A 184 1.10 -17.57 3.50
N THR A 185 2.37 -17.63 3.89
CA THR A 185 3.47 -17.83 2.94
C THR A 185 3.47 -19.23 2.33
N GLY A 186 2.80 -20.16 3.01
CA GLY A 186 2.80 -21.58 2.68
C GLY A 186 4.10 -22.28 3.06
N ILE A 187 4.86 -21.67 3.96
CA ILE A 187 6.07 -22.23 4.56
C ILE A 187 5.84 -22.22 6.08
N PRO A 188 5.46 -23.36 6.67
CA PRO A 188 5.03 -23.42 8.07
C PRO A 188 6.01 -22.79 9.06
N SER A 189 7.31 -22.97 8.84
CA SER A 189 8.35 -22.37 9.71
C SER A 189 8.43 -20.84 9.58
N VAL A 190 8.12 -20.25 8.44
CA VAL A 190 8.02 -18.79 8.25
C VAL A 190 6.72 -18.27 8.86
N ASP A 191 5.62 -18.97 8.59
CA ASP A 191 4.29 -18.59 9.07
C ASP A 191 4.24 -18.61 10.61
N ALA A 192 4.91 -19.58 11.25
CA ALA A 192 5.02 -19.63 12.71
C ALA A 192 5.75 -18.40 13.29
N LEU A 193 6.84 -17.93 12.67
CA LEU A 193 7.56 -16.73 13.09
C LEU A 193 6.76 -15.45 12.80
N ALA A 194 5.98 -15.45 11.72
CA ALA A 194 5.20 -14.31 11.27
C ALA A 194 3.76 -14.30 11.82
N SER A 195 3.46 -15.10 12.85
CA SER A 195 2.13 -15.19 13.46
C SER A 195 1.02 -15.48 12.43
N GLY A 196 1.28 -16.42 11.52
CA GLY A 196 0.35 -16.89 10.48
C GLY A 196 0.69 -16.48 9.05
N GLY A 197 1.49 -15.44 8.83
CA GLY A 197 1.87 -14.98 7.49
C GLY A 197 1.94 -13.46 7.33
N MET A 198 1.72 -12.97 6.11
CA MET A 198 1.78 -11.54 5.76
C MET A 198 0.46 -10.84 6.06
N ARG A 199 0.50 -9.63 6.63
CA ARG A 199 -0.69 -8.84 6.99
C ARG A 199 -0.89 -7.64 6.08
N ALA A 200 -2.14 -7.18 6.00
CA ALA A 200 -2.53 -5.98 5.29
C ALA A 200 -1.64 -4.77 5.68
N GLY A 201 -1.16 -4.04 4.67
CA GLY A 201 -0.30 -2.87 4.85
C GLY A 201 1.14 -3.16 5.26
N GLU A 202 1.56 -4.43 5.42
CA GLU A 202 2.94 -4.77 5.70
C GLU A 202 3.82 -4.76 4.45
N LEU A 203 5.06 -4.30 4.64
CA LEU A 203 6.13 -4.43 3.67
C LEU A 203 7.11 -5.53 4.11
N TRP A 204 7.21 -6.56 3.30
CA TRP A 204 8.17 -7.65 3.45
C TRP A 204 9.31 -7.50 2.46
N VAL A 205 10.54 -7.71 2.91
CA VAL A 205 11.73 -7.73 2.07
C VAL A 205 12.38 -9.10 2.17
N LEU A 206 12.50 -9.80 1.04
CA LEU A 206 13.27 -11.04 0.95
C LEU A 206 14.57 -10.77 0.20
N ALA A 207 15.68 -10.84 0.92
CA ALA A 207 17.00 -10.54 0.37
C ALA A 207 17.87 -11.79 0.26
N ALA A 208 18.62 -11.92 -0.83
CA ALA A 208 19.61 -12.97 -1.03
C ALA A 208 20.65 -12.60 -2.09
N ARG A 209 21.74 -13.35 -2.15
CA ARG A 209 22.66 -13.31 -3.28
C ARG A 209 22.01 -13.87 -4.56
N PRO A 210 22.52 -13.52 -5.75
CA PRO A 210 22.06 -14.10 -7.00
C PRO A 210 22.08 -15.62 -6.99
N SER A 211 21.18 -16.25 -7.72
CA SER A 211 21.08 -17.73 -7.86
C SER A 211 20.70 -18.49 -6.58
N MET A 212 20.30 -17.81 -5.50
CA MET A 212 19.82 -18.47 -4.28
C MET A 212 18.39 -18.99 -4.37
N GLY A 213 17.62 -18.60 -5.39
CA GLY A 213 16.24 -19.05 -5.58
C GLY A 213 15.18 -18.06 -5.07
N LYS A 214 15.50 -16.76 -4.87
CA LYS A 214 14.55 -15.72 -4.41
C LYS A 214 13.24 -15.71 -5.19
N THR A 215 13.33 -15.60 -6.52
CA THR A 215 12.16 -15.59 -7.42
C THR A 215 11.33 -16.87 -7.28
N ALA A 216 11.97 -18.03 -7.15
CA ALA A 216 11.26 -19.31 -6.97
C ALA A 216 10.52 -19.33 -5.62
N LEU A 217 11.12 -18.80 -4.53
CA LEU A 217 10.47 -18.71 -3.23
C LEU A 217 9.31 -17.71 -3.26
N MET A 218 9.48 -16.56 -3.90
CA MET A 218 8.40 -15.58 -4.10
C MET A 218 7.23 -16.21 -4.88
N LEU A 219 7.49 -16.94 -5.97
CA LEU A 219 6.45 -17.61 -6.76
C LEU A 219 5.78 -18.75 -5.97
N HIS A 220 6.53 -19.43 -5.08
CA HIS A 220 5.97 -20.43 -4.17
C HIS A 220 4.92 -19.81 -3.22
N MET A 221 5.16 -18.60 -2.73
CA MET A 221 4.21 -17.84 -1.91
C MET A 221 3.04 -17.34 -2.78
N ALA A 222 3.34 -16.68 -3.89
CA ALA A 222 2.37 -15.99 -4.74
C ALA A 222 1.28 -16.90 -5.32
N ARG A 223 1.59 -18.18 -5.60
CA ARG A 223 0.63 -19.14 -6.16
C ARG A 223 -0.49 -19.57 -5.21
N ARG A 224 -0.42 -19.17 -3.93
CA ARG A 224 -1.35 -19.59 -2.87
C ARG A 224 -2.46 -18.59 -2.57
N CYS A 225 -2.40 -17.43 -3.20
CA CYS A 225 -3.33 -16.33 -2.94
C CYS A 225 -3.69 -15.61 -4.24
N ARG A 226 -4.69 -14.74 -4.20
CA ARG A 226 -4.99 -13.82 -5.30
C ARG A 226 -3.86 -12.79 -5.36
N SER A 227 -2.93 -12.99 -6.27
CA SER A 227 -1.67 -12.25 -6.27
C SER A 227 -1.46 -11.40 -7.51
N LEU A 228 -0.83 -10.24 -7.31
CA LEU A 228 -0.22 -9.44 -8.36
C LEU A 228 1.30 -9.64 -8.32
N VAL A 229 1.86 -10.25 -9.35
CA VAL A 229 3.30 -10.49 -9.50
C VAL A 229 3.89 -9.54 -10.52
N CYS A 230 4.71 -8.60 -10.07
CA CYS A 230 5.46 -7.67 -10.91
C CYS A 230 6.86 -8.25 -11.16
N SER A 231 7.04 -8.94 -12.28
CA SER A 231 8.31 -9.54 -12.69
C SER A 231 9.06 -8.55 -13.58
N LEU A 232 9.91 -7.72 -12.98
CA LEU A 232 10.63 -6.65 -13.68
C LEU A 232 11.97 -7.15 -14.28
N GLU A 233 12.40 -8.38 -13.97
CA GLU A 233 13.61 -9.02 -14.46
C GLU A 233 13.32 -10.08 -15.53
N MET A 234 12.14 -10.69 -15.48
CA MET A 234 11.77 -11.81 -16.34
C MET A 234 10.45 -11.55 -17.06
N THR A 235 10.34 -12.07 -18.30
CA THR A 235 9.07 -12.02 -19.05
C THR A 235 7.99 -12.89 -18.36
N ALA A 236 6.72 -12.52 -18.51
CA ALA A 236 5.59 -13.29 -18.00
C ALA A 236 5.62 -14.75 -18.51
N GLN A 237 6.04 -14.95 -19.74
CA GLN A 237 6.21 -16.29 -20.31
C GLN A 237 7.27 -17.11 -19.55
N ALA A 238 8.41 -16.48 -19.20
CA ALA A 238 9.47 -17.16 -18.45
C ALA A 238 9.02 -17.51 -17.02
N VAL A 239 8.27 -16.61 -16.36
CA VAL A 239 7.67 -16.86 -15.04
C VAL A 239 6.66 -17.99 -15.12
N THR A 240 5.75 -17.97 -16.11
CA THR A 240 4.74 -19.02 -16.32
C THR A 240 5.39 -20.40 -16.58
N ASN A 241 6.44 -20.44 -17.41
CA ASN A 241 7.18 -21.67 -17.66
C ASN A 241 7.85 -22.21 -16.39
N ARG A 242 8.37 -21.35 -15.51
CA ARG A 242 8.91 -21.77 -14.21
C ARG A 242 7.83 -22.36 -13.31
N LEU A 243 6.67 -21.72 -13.23
CA LEU A 243 5.53 -22.24 -12.46
C LEU A 243 5.10 -23.62 -12.94
N ILE A 244 4.93 -23.80 -14.25
CA ILE A 244 4.55 -25.09 -14.84
C ILE A 244 5.65 -26.15 -14.59
N SER A 245 6.93 -25.81 -14.79
CA SER A 245 8.05 -26.75 -14.55
C SER A 245 8.13 -27.16 -13.09
N THR A 246 7.91 -26.24 -12.16
CA THR A 246 7.87 -26.50 -10.72
C THR A 246 6.73 -27.45 -10.37
N GLU A 247 5.53 -27.22 -10.90
CA GLU A 247 4.35 -28.05 -10.63
C GLU A 247 4.50 -29.45 -11.24
N ALA A 248 4.95 -29.53 -12.48
CA ALA A 248 5.17 -30.80 -13.19
C ALA A 248 6.31 -31.62 -12.60
N GLY A 249 7.20 -31.03 -11.77
CA GLY A 249 8.46 -31.69 -11.38
C GLY A 249 9.37 -32.00 -12.57
N VAL A 250 9.25 -31.22 -13.65
CA VAL A 250 10.06 -31.36 -14.88
C VAL A 250 11.10 -30.24 -14.90
N PRO A 251 12.40 -30.56 -15.09
CA PRO A 251 13.44 -29.57 -15.16
C PRO A 251 13.14 -28.50 -16.22
N TYR A 252 13.40 -27.22 -15.87
CA TYR A 252 13.09 -26.08 -16.73
C TYR A 252 13.77 -26.15 -18.11
N ASP A 253 15.03 -26.61 -18.16
CA ASP A 253 15.78 -26.78 -19.40
C ASP A 253 15.20 -27.89 -20.29
N LEU A 254 14.65 -28.93 -19.69
CA LEU A 254 13.97 -30.00 -20.43
C LEU A 254 12.62 -29.50 -20.97
N ALA A 255 11.89 -28.69 -20.22
CA ALA A 255 10.63 -28.10 -20.65
C ALA A 255 10.82 -27.15 -21.86
N MET A 256 11.97 -26.48 -21.96
CA MET A 256 12.31 -25.54 -23.06
C MET A 256 12.86 -26.25 -24.31
N ARG A 257 13.23 -27.53 -24.23
CA ARG A 257 13.72 -28.32 -25.36
C ARG A 257 12.61 -29.21 -25.92
N ARG A 258 12.85 -29.85 -27.08
CA ARG A 258 11.94 -30.87 -27.58
C ARG A 258 11.93 -32.05 -26.62
N MET A 259 10.82 -32.24 -25.91
CA MET A 259 10.63 -33.35 -25.01
C MET A 259 10.35 -34.64 -25.81
N GLY A 260 11.29 -35.61 -25.77
CA GLY A 260 11.07 -36.95 -26.29
C GLY A 260 10.32 -37.87 -25.31
N ASP A 261 10.30 -37.52 -24.02
CA ASP A 261 9.64 -38.30 -22.98
C ASP A 261 8.15 -37.93 -22.87
N LEU A 262 7.28 -38.86 -23.27
CA LEU A 262 5.83 -38.71 -23.21
C LEU A 262 5.32 -38.51 -21.79
N THR A 263 5.95 -39.12 -20.80
CA THR A 263 5.56 -39.03 -19.40
C THR A 263 5.82 -37.61 -18.86
N ALA A 264 7.01 -37.05 -19.14
CA ALA A 264 7.34 -35.71 -18.78
C ALA A 264 6.42 -34.67 -19.47
N ARG A 265 6.11 -34.93 -20.77
CA ARG A 265 5.17 -34.11 -21.53
C ARG A 265 3.76 -34.09 -20.92
N ASN A 266 3.23 -35.27 -20.56
CA ASN A 266 1.90 -35.35 -19.96
C ASN A 266 1.84 -34.63 -18.62
N ARG A 267 2.84 -34.84 -17.73
CA ARG A 267 2.95 -34.11 -16.46
C ARG A 267 3.01 -32.59 -16.68
N TRP A 268 3.72 -32.15 -17.69
CA TRP A 268 3.81 -30.70 -18.00
C TRP A 268 2.46 -30.12 -18.45
N LEU A 269 1.70 -30.87 -19.29
CA LEU A 269 0.36 -30.45 -19.75
C LEU A 269 -0.66 -30.45 -18.60
N GLU A 270 -0.62 -31.43 -17.71
CA GLU A 270 -1.45 -31.47 -16.50
C GLU A 270 -1.14 -30.28 -15.58
N ALA A 271 0.14 -30.02 -15.34
CA ALA A 271 0.58 -28.88 -14.56
C ALA A 271 0.16 -27.54 -15.21
N ALA A 272 0.25 -27.42 -16.54
CA ALA A 272 -0.21 -26.23 -17.25
C ALA A 272 -1.72 -25.98 -17.07
N ALA A 273 -2.52 -27.05 -17.02
CA ALA A 273 -3.96 -26.93 -16.73
C ALA A 273 -4.20 -26.42 -15.29
N MET A 274 -3.44 -26.92 -14.31
CA MET A 274 -3.51 -26.45 -12.92
C MET A 274 -3.07 -24.98 -12.78
N ILE A 275 -1.94 -24.61 -13.39
CA ILE A 275 -1.43 -23.21 -13.33
C ILE A 275 -2.40 -22.23 -13.97
N ARG A 276 -3.16 -22.64 -14.99
CA ARG A 276 -4.17 -21.79 -15.64
C ARG A 276 -5.30 -21.35 -14.68
N SER A 277 -5.57 -22.14 -13.66
CA SER A 277 -6.62 -21.83 -12.67
C SER A 277 -6.12 -20.99 -11.49
N LEU A 278 -4.83 -20.66 -11.42
CA LEU A 278 -4.31 -19.83 -10.34
C LEU A 278 -4.85 -18.40 -10.41
N PRO A 279 -5.30 -17.82 -9.30
CA PRO A 279 -5.75 -16.43 -9.23
C PRO A 279 -4.56 -15.48 -9.17
N MET A 280 -3.69 -15.52 -10.18
CA MET A 280 -2.44 -14.78 -10.27
C MET A 280 -2.41 -13.89 -11.51
N THR A 281 -2.15 -12.62 -11.33
CA THR A 281 -1.88 -11.66 -12.40
C THR A 281 -0.38 -11.40 -12.49
N ILE A 282 0.22 -11.55 -13.68
CA ILE A 282 1.65 -11.31 -13.90
C ILE A 282 1.81 -10.08 -14.78
N VAL A 283 2.67 -9.15 -14.36
CA VAL A 283 3.10 -7.97 -15.11
C VAL A 283 4.61 -8.04 -15.29
N ASP A 284 5.07 -8.00 -16.55
CA ASP A 284 6.49 -8.08 -16.94
C ASP A 284 7.00 -6.82 -17.62
N ALA A 285 6.18 -5.77 -17.67
CA ALA A 285 6.60 -4.47 -18.18
C ALA A 285 7.25 -3.62 -17.08
N THR A 286 8.21 -2.79 -17.48
CA THR A 286 8.77 -1.74 -16.63
C THR A 286 7.66 -0.94 -15.96
N SER A 287 7.65 -0.92 -14.64
CA SER A 287 6.55 -0.35 -13.88
C SER A 287 7.04 0.60 -12.78
N THR A 288 6.25 1.66 -12.55
CA THR A 288 6.38 2.53 -11.38
C THR A 288 5.51 2.02 -10.25
N THR A 289 5.82 2.38 -9.02
CA THR A 289 4.98 2.07 -7.84
C THR A 289 3.55 2.56 -8.03
N SER A 290 3.37 3.77 -8.60
CA SER A 290 2.04 4.33 -8.89
C SER A 290 1.24 3.51 -9.91
N ARG A 291 1.89 2.92 -10.93
CA ARG A 291 1.22 2.05 -11.89
C ARG A 291 0.81 0.73 -11.27
N ILE A 292 1.67 0.18 -10.40
CA ILE A 292 1.37 -1.03 -9.62
C ILE A 292 0.18 -0.78 -8.70
N GLU A 293 0.15 0.36 -8.02
CA GLU A 293 -0.95 0.79 -7.14
C GLU A 293 -2.30 0.85 -7.88
N ALA A 294 -2.32 1.52 -9.05
CA ALA A 294 -3.54 1.60 -9.86
C ALA A 294 -4.05 0.23 -10.31
N LEU A 295 -3.14 -0.65 -10.71
CA LEU A 295 -3.49 -2.01 -11.10
C LEU A 295 -3.98 -2.81 -9.89
N ALA A 296 -3.33 -2.66 -8.73
CA ALA A 296 -3.74 -3.32 -7.49
C ALA A 296 -5.16 -2.91 -7.07
N HIS A 297 -5.49 -1.62 -7.08
CA HIS A 297 -6.85 -1.15 -6.80
C HIS A 297 -7.88 -1.73 -7.77
N ARG A 298 -7.55 -1.75 -9.06
CA ARG A 298 -8.42 -2.36 -10.07
C ARG A 298 -8.64 -3.85 -9.81
N LEU A 299 -7.57 -4.62 -9.61
CA LEU A 299 -7.67 -6.06 -9.33
C LEU A 299 -8.44 -6.34 -8.05
N LYS A 300 -8.21 -5.53 -6.99
CA LYS A 300 -8.93 -5.65 -5.71
C LYS A 300 -10.44 -5.44 -5.89
N ALA A 301 -10.86 -4.49 -6.73
CA ALA A 301 -12.26 -4.24 -7.04
C ALA A 301 -12.89 -5.32 -7.92
N ASP A 302 -12.16 -5.83 -8.93
CA ASP A 302 -12.70 -6.74 -9.95
C ASP A 302 -12.80 -8.19 -9.45
N GLN A 303 -11.79 -8.69 -8.74
CA GLN A 303 -11.66 -10.12 -8.40
C GLN A 303 -11.10 -10.38 -6.99
N GLY A 304 -10.78 -9.31 -6.26
CA GLY A 304 -10.04 -9.39 -5.01
C GLY A 304 -8.53 -9.50 -5.23
N LEU A 305 -7.77 -9.01 -4.23
CA LEU A 305 -6.32 -9.06 -4.22
C LEU A 305 -5.86 -9.29 -2.79
N ASP A 306 -5.03 -10.31 -2.57
CA ASP A 306 -4.53 -10.67 -1.24
C ASP A 306 -3.10 -10.19 -1.01
N ALA A 307 -2.24 -10.17 -2.05
CA ALA A 307 -0.85 -9.73 -1.91
C ALA A 307 -0.23 -9.23 -3.23
N ILE A 308 0.80 -8.37 -3.10
CA ILE A 308 1.61 -7.87 -4.21
C ILE A 308 3.05 -8.38 -4.05
N PHE A 309 3.63 -8.89 -5.14
CA PHE A 309 4.99 -9.42 -5.20
C PHE A 309 5.80 -8.67 -6.26
N ILE A 310 7.00 -8.16 -5.91
CA ILE A 310 7.84 -7.35 -6.80
C ILE A 310 9.24 -7.99 -6.93
N ASP A 311 9.60 -8.42 -8.13
CA ASP A 311 10.91 -8.97 -8.49
C ASP A 311 11.61 -8.07 -9.53
N HIS A 312 12.56 -7.22 -9.12
CA HIS A 312 13.00 -6.86 -7.78
C HIS A 312 13.06 -5.31 -7.62
N LEU A 313 13.35 -4.85 -6.42
CA LEU A 313 13.31 -3.43 -6.02
C LEU A 313 14.04 -2.50 -6.99
N ASP A 314 15.28 -2.82 -7.35
CA ASP A 314 16.15 -1.95 -8.17
C ASP A 314 15.64 -1.74 -9.61
N HIS A 315 14.70 -2.56 -10.09
CA HIS A 315 14.11 -2.48 -11.44
C HIS A 315 12.83 -1.64 -11.50
N LEU A 316 12.36 -1.11 -10.38
CA LEU A 316 11.28 -0.13 -10.39
C LEU A 316 11.73 1.13 -11.14
N SER A 317 10.86 1.64 -12.02
CA SER A 317 11.15 2.73 -12.94
C SER A 317 10.69 4.09 -12.45
N ASP A 318 10.46 4.22 -11.16
CA ASP A 318 10.08 5.50 -10.54
C ASP A 318 11.13 6.58 -10.83
N ARG A 319 10.65 7.77 -11.23
CA ARG A 319 11.50 8.94 -11.43
C ARG A 319 11.93 9.51 -10.09
N ILE A 320 13.15 9.23 -9.69
CA ILE A 320 13.78 9.74 -8.46
C ILE A 320 14.93 10.66 -8.88
N ARG A 321 14.89 11.91 -8.40
CA ARG A 321 15.93 12.92 -8.70
C ARG A 321 17.11 12.74 -7.75
N THR A 322 17.94 11.75 -8.03
CA THR A 322 19.19 11.51 -7.31
C THR A 322 20.14 10.71 -8.18
N ASP A 323 21.43 11.00 -8.06
CA ASP A 323 22.53 10.24 -8.66
C ASP A 323 23.07 9.15 -7.72
N SER A 324 22.60 9.13 -6.47
CA SER A 324 23.02 8.18 -5.45
C SER A 324 22.20 6.89 -5.54
N PRO A 325 22.82 5.73 -5.84
CA PRO A 325 22.13 4.44 -5.81
C PRO A 325 21.52 4.12 -4.43
N TYR A 326 22.17 4.61 -3.35
CA TYR A 326 21.67 4.46 -1.99
C TYR A 326 20.37 5.22 -1.76
N GLU A 327 20.33 6.51 -2.13
CA GLU A 327 19.12 7.33 -2.00
C GLU A 327 17.99 6.81 -2.87
N ARG A 328 18.31 6.35 -4.10
CA ARG A 328 17.33 5.75 -4.99
C ARG A 328 16.66 4.52 -4.35
N ALA A 329 17.44 3.58 -3.83
CA ALA A 329 16.89 2.39 -3.19
C ALA A 329 16.11 2.74 -1.91
N SER A 330 16.56 3.77 -1.17
CA SER A 330 15.88 4.29 0.01
C SER A 330 14.49 4.85 -0.31
N GLU A 331 14.38 5.63 -1.39
CA GLU A 331 13.11 6.19 -1.85
C GLU A 331 12.16 5.08 -2.37
N LEU A 332 12.71 4.11 -3.13
CA LEU A 332 11.91 2.99 -3.65
C LEU A 332 11.29 2.15 -2.53
N ILE A 333 12.05 1.84 -1.47
CA ILE A 333 11.52 1.05 -0.36
C ILE A 333 10.43 1.79 0.41
N MET A 334 10.59 3.11 0.61
CA MET A 334 9.57 3.97 1.20
C MET A 334 8.28 3.96 0.36
N ARG A 335 8.39 4.07 -0.96
CA ARG A 335 7.24 3.99 -1.88
C ARG A 335 6.57 2.62 -1.87
N CYS A 336 7.35 1.53 -1.73
CA CYS A 336 6.77 0.20 -1.56
C CYS A 336 5.98 0.08 -0.24
N LYS A 337 6.43 0.71 0.84
CA LYS A 337 5.66 0.78 2.09
C LYS A 337 4.37 1.59 1.92
N GLN A 338 4.45 2.74 1.25
CA GLN A 338 3.26 3.54 0.93
C GLN A 338 2.27 2.75 0.06
N LEU A 339 2.77 2.00 -0.93
CA LEU A 339 1.95 1.11 -1.76
C LEU A 339 1.20 0.08 -0.91
N ALA A 340 1.87 -0.58 0.04
CA ALA A 340 1.22 -1.54 0.94
C ALA A 340 0.11 -0.88 1.77
N MET A 341 0.38 0.30 2.33
CA MET A 341 -0.60 1.04 3.13
C MET A 341 -1.78 1.54 2.29
N ALA A 342 -1.52 2.09 1.10
CA ALA A 342 -2.56 2.64 0.22
C ALA A 342 -3.49 1.55 -0.34
N THR A 343 -2.94 0.39 -0.71
CA THR A 343 -3.73 -0.73 -1.24
C THR A 343 -4.39 -1.57 -0.15
N GLY A 344 -3.89 -1.48 1.09
CA GLY A 344 -4.37 -2.30 2.21
C GLY A 344 -4.14 -3.80 1.98
N VAL A 345 -3.06 -4.17 1.27
CA VAL A 345 -2.60 -5.55 1.12
C VAL A 345 -1.10 -5.64 1.41
N PRO A 346 -0.56 -6.79 1.83
CA PRO A 346 0.88 -6.94 2.00
C PRO A 346 1.63 -6.84 0.67
N VAL A 347 2.81 -6.25 0.73
CA VAL A 347 3.75 -6.16 -0.40
C VAL A 347 5.04 -6.89 -0.05
N LEU A 348 5.42 -7.89 -0.85
CA LEU A 348 6.71 -8.56 -0.74
C LEU A 348 7.61 -8.10 -1.88
N VAL A 349 8.79 -7.57 -1.52
CA VAL A 349 9.79 -7.08 -2.48
C VAL A 349 11.06 -7.91 -2.38
N LEU A 350 11.59 -8.35 -3.52
CA LEU A 350 12.90 -8.98 -3.59
C LEU A 350 14.01 -7.93 -3.65
N SER A 351 15.07 -8.18 -2.88
CA SER A 351 16.28 -7.35 -2.86
C SER A 351 17.53 -8.19 -3.01
N GLN A 352 18.60 -7.56 -3.48
CA GLN A 352 19.89 -8.22 -3.66
C GLN A 352 20.88 -7.85 -2.57
N LEU A 353 21.58 -8.83 -2.04
CA LEU A 353 22.66 -8.62 -1.06
C LEU A 353 23.97 -8.21 -1.73
N ASN A 354 24.74 -7.40 -1.04
CA ASN A 354 26.11 -7.03 -1.39
C ASN A 354 27.05 -8.25 -1.34
N ARG A 355 28.20 -8.16 -2.00
CA ARG A 355 29.22 -9.22 -2.00
C ARG A 355 29.91 -9.41 -0.65
N ALA A 356 29.83 -8.43 0.25
CA ALA A 356 30.43 -8.50 1.59
C ALA A 356 29.99 -9.74 2.39
N ALA A 357 28.77 -10.25 2.16
CA ALA A 357 28.32 -11.51 2.76
C ALA A 357 29.25 -12.70 2.41
N GLU A 358 29.79 -12.73 1.19
CA GLU A 358 30.66 -13.81 0.69
C GLU A 358 32.09 -13.73 1.21
N GLU A 359 32.50 -12.57 1.75
CA GLU A 359 33.84 -12.35 2.30
C GLU A 359 33.99 -12.88 3.74
N ARG A 360 32.86 -13.13 4.40
CA ARG A 360 32.85 -13.70 5.75
C ARG A 360 33.13 -15.20 5.74
N PRO A 361 33.80 -15.74 6.74
CA PRO A 361 34.09 -17.18 6.82
C PRO A 361 32.85 -18.07 6.80
N THR A 362 31.73 -17.58 7.32
CA THR A 362 30.46 -18.32 7.37
C THR A 362 29.59 -18.12 6.11
N CYS A 363 29.87 -17.13 5.30
CA CYS A 363 29.04 -16.64 4.19
C CYS A 363 27.59 -16.33 4.57
N LEU A 364 27.26 -16.27 5.88
CA LEU A 364 25.91 -15.98 6.37
C LEU A 364 25.55 -14.51 6.11
N PRO A 365 24.39 -14.24 5.52
CA PRO A 365 23.92 -12.88 5.29
C PRO A 365 23.52 -12.19 6.58
N GLN A 366 23.65 -10.85 6.59
CA GLN A 366 23.25 -9.97 7.68
C GLN A 366 22.43 -8.80 7.11
N LEU A 367 21.66 -8.12 7.95
CA LEU A 367 20.87 -6.94 7.53
C LEU A 367 21.74 -5.89 6.86
N SER A 368 22.96 -5.65 7.36
CA SER A 368 23.93 -4.71 6.81
C SER A 368 24.38 -5.03 5.37
N ASP A 369 24.15 -6.24 4.89
CA ASP A 369 24.51 -6.64 3.51
C ASP A 369 23.48 -6.20 2.47
N ILE A 370 22.29 -5.79 2.89
CA ILE A 370 21.29 -5.28 1.96
C ILE A 370 21.69 -3.87 1.55
N ARG A 371 21.61 -3.58 0.23
CA ARG A 371 21.80 -2.20 -0.24
C ARG A 371 20.78 -1.30 0.43
N SER A 372 21.23 -0.16 0.97
CA SER A 372 20.37 0.75 1.74
C SER A 372 19.76 0.13 3.02
N SER A 373 20.53 -0.74 3.69
CA SER A 373 20.09 -1.51 4.87
C SER A 373 19.41 -0.66 5.94
N GLY A 374 19.89 0.55 6.24
CA GLY A 374 19.29 1.42 7.26
C GLY A 374 17.86 1.82 6.94
N ARG A 375 17.54 2.11 5.67
CA ARG A 375 16.17 2.45 5.24
C ARG A 375 15.27 1.22 5.13
N ILE A 376 15.80 0.09 4.68
CA ILE A 376 15.05 -1.17 4.69
C ILE A 376 14.74 -1.57 6.13
N GLU A 377 15.70 -1.40 7.05
CA GLU A 377 15.48 -1.62 8.46
C GLU A 377 14.44 -0.65 9.07
N GLU A 378 14.34 0.58 8.56
CA GLU A 378 13.35 1.57 8.99
C GLU A 378 11.93 1.22 8.48
N PHE A 379 11.76 1.00 7.17
CA PHE A 379 10.45 0.92 6.51
C PHE A 379 9.86 -0.49 6.39
N ALA A 380 10.68 -1.53 6.24
CA ALA A 380 10.18 -2.90 6.15
C ALA A 380 9.64 -3.37 7.51
N ASP A 381 8.52 -4.07 7.49
CA ASP A 381 7.95 -4.69 8.70
C ASP A 381 8.61 -6.03 8.97
N VAL A 382 8.90 -6.80 7.91
CA VAL A 382 9.60 -8.08 7.98
C VAL A 382 10.75 -8.11 6.98
N VAL A 383 11.91 -8.61 7.42
CA VAL A 383 13.08 -8.83 6.56
C VAL A 383 13.57 -10.26 6.69
N GLY A 384 13.50 -11.00 5.58
CA GLY A 384 14.02 -12.35 5.46
C GLY A 384 15.34 -12.38 4.66
N LEU A 385 16.35 -13.03 5.22
CA LEU A 385 17.67 -13.23 4.61
C LEU A 385 17.81 -14.69 4.19
N MET A 386 17.78 -14.94 2.88
CA MET A 386 17.83 -16.30 2.35
C MET A 386 19.28 -16.77 2.14
N PHE A 387 19.57 -17.98 2.59
CA PHE A 387 20.88 -18.59 2.51
C PHE A 387 20.80 -20.07 2.11
N ARG A 388 21.71 -20.49 1.20
CA ARG A 388 21.88 -21.85 0.73
C ARG A 388 23.31 -22.27 0.93
N ARG A 389 23.56 -23.06 1.98
CA ARG A 389 24.90 -23.52 2.35
C ARG A 389 25.57 -24.30 1.22
N ARG A 390 24.85 -25.25 0.61
CA ARG A 390 25.34 -26.10 -0.49
C ARG A 390 25.90 -25.30 -1.66
N TYR A 391 25.27 -24.19 -2.02
CA TYR A 391 25.75 -23.28 -3.07
C TYR A 391 27.19 -22.80 -2.83
N TYR A 392 27.55 -22.55 -1.57
CA TYR A 392 28.89 -22.11 -1.19
C TYR A 392 29.88 -23.28 -1.05
N VAL A 393 29.44 -24.43 -0.60
CA VAL A 393 30.23 -25.66 -0.56
C VAL A 393 30.65 -26.08 -1.98
N GLU A 394 29.73 -26.13 -2.93
CA GLU A 394 30.00 -26.47 -4.35
C GLU A 394 30.98 -25.49 -5.02
N ARG A 395 31.10 -24.27 -4.50
CA ARG A 395 32.06 -23.26 -4.96
C ARG A 395 33.36 -23.19 -4.16
N GLY A 396 33.56 -24.12 -3.24
CA GLY A 396 34.76 -24.19 -2.40
C GLY A 396 34.92 -22.99 -1.45
N ARG A 397 33.80 -22.35 -1.06
CA ARG A 397 33.78 -21.25 -0.11
C ARG A 397 33.54 -21.69 1.32
N LEU A 398 32.90 -22.83 1.51
CA LEU A 398 32.65 -23.49 2.79
C LEU A 398 33.05 -24.93 2.71
N ASP A 399 33.56 -25.46 3.83
CA ASP A 399 33.82 -26.88 3.96
C ASP A 399 32.51 -27.68 4.03
N ALA A 400 32.50 -28.85 3.38
CA ALA A 400 31.34 -29.74 3.41
C ALA A 400 31.20 -30.39 4.79
N THR A 401 29.98 -30.43 5.30
CA THR A 401 29.62 -31.16 6.52
C THR A 401 28.98 -32.50 6.17
N THR A 402 28.75 -33.37 7.16
CA THR A 402 28.04 -34.65 6.98
C THR A 402 26.62 -34.41 6.44
N GLU A 403 25.93 -33.35 6.89
CA GLU A 403 24.59 -32.95 6.40
C GLU A 403 24.63 -32.55 4.92
N ASP A 404 25.69 -31.86 4.47
CA ASP A 404 25.83 -31.48 3.05
C ASP A 404 25.97 -32.74 2.18
N TYR A 405 26.66 -33.78 2.64
CA TYR A 405 26.80 -35.06 1.92
C TYR A 405 25.45 -35.79 1.81
N VAL A 406 24.64 -35.84 2.85
CA VAL A 406 23.31 -36.43 2.83
C VAL A 406 22.42 -35.70 1.82
N SER A 407 22.46 -34.39 1.80
CA SER A 407 21.75 -33.54 0.83
C SER A 407 22.22 -33.80 -0.62
N LEU A 408 23.51 -34.05 -0.84
CA LEU A 408 24.04 -34.35 -2.18
C LEU A 408 23.47 -35.66 -2.78
N THR A 409 23.19 -36.64 -1.95
CA THR A 409 22.67 -37.94 -2.38
C THR A 409 21.14 -37.94 -2.61
N SER A 410 20.40 -37.11 -1.88
CA SER A 410 18.93 -37.04 -1.91
C SER A 410 18.34 -36.11 -2.96
N ASN A 411 19.15 -35.35 -3.71
CA ASN A 411 18.72 -34.28 -4.63
C ASN A 411 17.83 -33.19 -3.94
N GLN A 412 17.82 -33.17 -2.62
CA GLN A 412 17.16 -32.16 -1.79
C GLN A 412 18.20 -31.34 -1.08
N GLU A 413 17.94 -30.06 -0.98
CA GLU A 413 18.86 -29.10 -0.39
C GLU A 413 18.17 -28.35 0.75
N ARG A 414 18.86 -28.17 1.87
CA ARG A 414 18.38 -27.35 2.97
C ARG A 414 18.61 -25.88 2.65
N VAL A 415 17.53 -25.10 2.71
CA VAL A 415 17.53 -23.64 2.57
C VAL A 415 17.13 -23.02 3.89
N GLN A 416 17.80 -21.94 4.24
CA GLN A 416 17.54 -21.16 5.44
C GLN A 416 16.99 -19.80 5.03
N VAL A 417 15.97 -19.33 5.74
CA VAL A 417 15.52 -17.92 5.73
C VAL A 417 15.58 -17.42 7.16
N ASP A 418 16.53 -16.55 7.42
CA ASP A 418 16.62 -15.85 8.69
C ASP A 418 15.67 -14.66 8.67
N ILE A 419 14.62 -14.71 9.49
CA ILE A 419 13.74 -13.57 9.73
C ILE A 419 14.49 -12.64 10.69
N ALA A 420 15.33 -11.79 10.09
CA ALA A 420 16.25 -10.90 10.82
C ALA A 420 15.56 -9.67 11.41
N LYS A 421 14.38 -9.32 10.89
CA LYS A 421 13.48 -8.29 11.42
C LYS A 421 12.04 -8.74 11.32
N ASN A 422 11.27 -8.52 12.39
CA ASN A 422 9.82 -8.70 12.40
C ASN A 422 9.18 -7.76 13.42
N ARG A 423 8.35 -6.81 12.96
CA ARG A 423 7.68 -5.84 13.84
C ARG A 423 6.55 -6.46 14.65
N ASN A 424 5.84 -7.44 14.06
CA ASN A 424 4.58 -7.96 14.57
C ASN A 424 4.68 -9.45 14.98
N GLY A 425 5.88 -10.03 15.00
CA GLY A 425 6.11 -11.43 15.32
C GLY A 425 7.50 -11.71 15.86
N GLN A 426 7.96 -12.93 15.70
CA GLN A 426 9.26 -13.35 16.20
C GLN A 426 10.33 -13.25 15.11
N ILE A 427 11.57 -12.95 15.51
CA ILE A 427 12.75 -13.16 14.69
C ILE A 427 13.26 -14.60 14.88
N GLY A 428 13.91 -15.15 13.87
CA GLY A 428 14.43 -16.51 13.98
C GLY A 428 14.69 -17.16 12.64
N LEU A 429 15.12 -18.39 12.68
CA LEU A 429 15.54 -19.16 11.53
C LEU A 429 14.42 -20.10 11.06
N ALA A 430 13.94 -19.88 9.85
CA ALA A 430 13.03 -20.79 9.15
C ALA A 430 13.84 -21.72 8.25
N LEU A 431 13.46 -23.01 8.25
CA LEU A 431 14.10 -24.05 7.44
C LEU A 431 13.11 -24.60 6.41
N MET A 432 13.61 -24.83 5.19
CA MET A 432 12.84 -25.41 4.10
C MET A 432 13.69 -26.33 3.23
N GLY A 433 13.06 -27.26 2.57
CA GLY A 433 13.66 -28.11 1.56
C GLY A 433 13.60 -27.43 0.18
N TRP A 434 14.61 -27.65 -0.63
CA TRP A 434 14.73 -27.14 -1.98
C TRP A 434 15.12 -28.25 -2.96
N GLU A 435 14.38 -28.38 -4.04
CA GLU A 435 14.69 -29.25 -5.17
C GLU A 435 15.21 -28.40 -6.34
N PRO A 436 16.52 -28.29 -6.57
CA PRO A 436 17.09 -27.39 -7.56
C PRO A 436 16.61 -27.66 -8.98
N LYS A 437 16.43 -28.93 -9.37
CA LYS A 437 16.01 -29.33 -10.72
C LYS A 437 14.59 -28.92 -11.05
N ALA A 438 13.68 -29.04 -10.07
CA ALA A 438 12.28 -28.66 -10.20
C ALA A 438 12.01 -27.22 -9.73
N MET A 439 13.01 -26.53 -9.17
CA MET A 439 12.86 -25.19 -8.55
C MET A 439 11.72 -25.12 -7.53
N ARG A 440 11.56 -26.19 -6.73
CA ARG A 440 10.45 -26.38 -5.81
C ARG A 440 10.90 -26.29 -4.37
N PHE A 441 10.15 -25.49 -3.58
CA PHE A 441 10.27 -25.49 -2.12
C PHE A 441 9.23 -26.40 -1.49
N HIS A 442 9.58 -26.99 -0.37
CA HIS A 442 8.73 -27.84 0.45
C HIS A 442 9.14 -27.72 1.92
N GLU A 443 8.33 -28.24 2.80
CA GLU A 443 8.67 -28.32 4.22
C GLU A 443 9.93 -29.16 4.42
N PHE A 444 10.84 -28.69 5.26
CA PHE A 444 12.03 -29.45 5.63
C PHE A 444 11.66 -30.44 6.73
N VAL A 445 11.63 -31.71 6.39
CA VAL A 445 11.52 -32.80 7.36
C VAL A 445 12.93 -33.25 7.68
N ALA A 446 13.37 -33.03 8.92
CA ALA A 446 14.64 -33.62 9.41
C ALA A 446 14.49 -35.14 9.41
N ALA A 447 15.43 -35.82 8.73
CA ALA A 447 15.47 -37.25 8.66
C ALA A 447 15.91 -37.89 10.00
#